data_de0238d9987043ec20a6ee7403262316
#
_entry.id   de0238d9987043ec20a6ee7403262316
#
_cell.length_a   1.000
_cell.length_b   1.000
_cell.length_c   1.000
_cell.angle_alpha   90.00
_cell.angle_beta   90.00
_cell.angle_gamma   90.00
#
_symmetry.space_group_name_H-M   'P 1'
#
loop_
_entity.id
_entity.type
_entity.pdbx_description
1 polymer ?
#
loop_
_entity_poly.entity_id
_entity_poly.type
_entity_poly.pdbx_seq_one_letter_code
_entity_poly.pdbx_strand_id
1 'polypeptide(L)'
;VIQTTGDVIDPIGYDGEALDFDPDKFMKEFDYGEVTVLDDGTILREYYITARDDQIMEVSPGVFYNVWTFNDSVPGPTIRATEGDLVRIHFTNEGSKPHSLHFHGIHKAEMDGVFESIGTGGQFTYEFYAEPVGLHLYHCHVHPVEEHINHGLYGAYIVDPKEPREPADEFVFVLNGFDTDFDGENNFYAANTIPFYYQHHPIEINANQNIRAYVVNILEFDAVNNFHLHGTLFHHYPAGTDTVPSGYNDMLTMSQGDRQILEFNYKYPGLYMFHAHNTEFSEKGWVSSFLVKENTGNFDTQVEYDDII
;
A
#
# COMPACT_ATOMS: atom_id res chain seq x y z
N VAL A 1 19.87 18.77 8.01
CA VAL A 1 20.26 18.03 9.23
C VAL A 1 19.15 18.26 10.23
N ILE A 2 18.19 17.36 10.28
CA ILE A 2 17.08 17.40 11.25
C ILE A 2 17.67 16.81 12.54
N GLN A 3 17.80 17.64 13.58
CA GLN A 3 18.05 17.14 14.93
C GLN A 3 16.72 16.69 15.52
N THR A 4 16.50 15.39 15.53
CA THR A 4 15.40 14.79 16.29
C THR A 4 15.82 14.70 17.77
N THR A 5 15.20 15.48 18.64
CA THR A 5 15.27 15.33 20.08
C THR A 5 14.03 14.61 20.60
N GLY A 6 13.67 13.50 20.00
CA GLY A 6 12.67 12.56 20.50
C GLY A 6 13.36 11.27 20.89
N ASP A 7 12.85 10.59 21.88
CA ASP A 7 13.41 9.32 22.36
C ASP A 7 13.42 8.31 21.23
N VAL A 8 14.56 8.26 20.49
CA VAL A 8 14.88 7.09 19.67
C VAL A 8 14.72 5.90 20.58
N ILE A 9 13.80 5.00 20.28
CA ILE A 9 13.74 3.72 20.99
C ILE A 9 15.10 3.09 20.73
N ASP A 10 15.97 3.22 21.72
CA ASP A 10 17.25 2.50 21.72
C ASP A 10 16.86 1.02 21.69
N PRO A 11 17.24 0.24 20.65
CA PRO A 11 16.92 -1.18 20.57
C PRO A 11 17.63 -2.00 21.64
N ILE A 12 18.06 -1.37 22.75
CA ILE A 12 18.66 -2.02 23.91
C ILE A 12 17.66 -3.00 24.51
N GLY A 13 17.76 -4.23 24.03
CA GLY A 13 16.96 -5.37 24.48
C GLY A 13 16.19 -6.11 23.40
N TYR A 14 16.12 -5.60 22.16
CA TYR A 14 15.62 -6.36 21.03
C TYR A 14 16.78 -7.21 20.49
N ASP A 15 16.67 -8.53 20.63
CA ASP A 15 17.66 -9.51 20.16
C ASP A 15 17.29 -10.14 18.80
N GLY A 16 16.22 -9.62 18.16
CA GLY A 16 15.79 -9.97 16.80
C GLY A 16 16.44 -9.11 15.72
N GLU A 17 16.44 -9.59 14.49
CA GLU A 17 16.78 -8.80 13.32
C GLU A 17 15.61 -7.87 12.98
N ALA A 18 15.88 -6.62 12.56
CA ALA A 18 14.86 -5.73 12.04
C ALA A 18 14.26 -6.33 10.76
N LEU A 19 12.97 -6.07 10.50
CA LEU A 19 12.33 -6.48 9.26
C LEU A 19 13.02 -5.81 8.08
N ASP A 20 13.36 -6.61 7.09
CA ASP A 20 13.85 -6.16 5.79
C ASP A 20 12.65 -6.01 4.84
N PHE A 21 12.26 -4.75 4.60
CA PHE A 21 11.16 -4.43 3.70
C PHE A 21 11.71 -3.85 2.40
N ASP A 22 11.31 -4.44 1.28
CA ASP A 22 11.69 -4.01 -0.07
C ASP A 22 10.48 -3.33 -0.77
N PRO A 23 10.44 -1.97 -0.83
CA PRO A 23 9.36 -1.25 -1.49
C PRO A 23 9.21 -1.55 -2.99
N ASP A 24 10.31 -1.85 -3.71
CA ASP A 24 10.25 -2.19 -5.14
C ASP A 24 9.59 -3.54 -5.40
N LYS A 25 9.85 -4.50 -4.52
CA LYS A 25 9.21 -5.80 -4.55
C LYS A 25 7.73 -5.67 -4.19
N PHE A 26 7.42 -5.03 -3.06
CA PHE A 26 6.04 -4.82 -2.60
C PHE A 26 5.18 -4.15 -3.67
N MET A 27 5.67 -3.11 -4.32
CA MET A 27 4.95 -2.33 -5.32
C MET A 27 4.40 -3.19 -6.48
N LYS A 28 5.05 -4.32 -6.79
CA LYS A 28 4.77 -5.18 -7.95
C LYS A 28 4.28 -6.57 -7.58
N GLU A 29 4.24 -6.91 -6.31
CA GLU A 29 3.88 -8.24 -5.84
C GLU A 29 2.39 -8.30 -5.48
N PHE A 30 1.69 -9.29 -6.02
CA PHE A 30 0.28 -9.54 -5.77
C PHE A 30 0.10 -10.97 -5.27
N ASP A 31 -0.63 -11.11 -4.17
CA ASP A 31 -1.03 -12.42 -3.64
C ASP A 31 -2.36 -12.84 -4.28
N TYR A 32 -2.34 -13.87 -5.09
CA TYR A 32 -3.51 -14.44 -5.75
C TYR A 32 -4.15 -15.59 -4.97
N GLY A 33 -3.59 -15.95 -3.81
CA GLY A 33 -4.03 -17.07 -2.98
C GLY A 33 -3.82 -18.44 -3.61
N GLU A 34 -4.19 -19.46 -2.85
CA GLU A 34 -4.27 -20.84 -3.35
C GLU A 34 -5.62 -21.04 -4.06
N VAL A 35 -5.58 -21.45 -5.32
CA VAL A 35 -6.77 -21.52 -6.18
C VAL A 35 -7.30 -22.94 -6.27
N THR A 36 -8.59 -23.12 -5.97
CA THR A 36 -9.33 -24.38 -6.12
C THR A 36 -10.62 -24.14 -6.90
N VAL A 37 -10.96 -25.02 -7.81
CA VAL A 37 -12.28 -25.02 -8.50
C VAL A 37 -13.21 -25.98 -7.75
N LEU A 38 -14.28 -25.45 -7.20
CA LEU A 38 -15.29 -26.22 -6.48
C LEU A 38 -16.18 -27.02 -7.46
N ASP A 39 -16.93 -28.00 -6.94
CA ASP A 39 -17.77 -28.88 -7.76
C ASP A 39 -18.87 -28.15 -8.58
N ASP A 40 -19.30 -26.98 -8.11
CA ASP A 40 -20.25 -26.12 -8.81
C ASP A 40 -19.63 -25.14 -9.79
N GLY A 41 -18.29 -25.18 -9.94
CA GLY A 41 -17.52 -24.33 -10.82
C GLY A 41 -17.08 -23.00 -10.19
N THR A 42 -17.41 -22.73 -8.91
CA THR A 42 -16.92 -21.56 -8.18
C THR A 42 -15.40 -21.63 -8.01
N ILE A 43 -14.71 -20.53 -8.26
CA ILE A 43 -13.30 -20.39 -7.95
C ILE A 43 -13.16 -20.00 -6.48
N LEU A 44 -12.52 -20.85 -5.69
CA LEU A 44 -12.13 -20.55 -4.32
C LEU A 44 -10.67 -20.09 -4.31
N ARG A 45 -10.40 -18.95 -3.64
CA ARG A 45 -9.06 -18.46 -3.34
C ARG A 45 -8.86 -18.44 -1.83
N GLU A 46 -7.85 -19.16 -1.36
CA GLU A 46 -7.50 -19.23 0.04
C GLU A 46 -6.22 -18.46 0.32
N TYR A 47 -6.27 -17.60 1.34
CA TYR A 47 -5.15 -16.77 1.78
C TYR A 47 -4.88 -17.03 3.25
N TYR A 48 -3.63 -16.89 3.66
CA TYR A 48 -3.20 -17.09 5.04
C TYR A 48 -2.58 -15.79 5.53
N ILE A 49 -3.21 -15.17 6.53
CA ILE A 49 -2.78 -13.89 7.08
C ILE A 49 -2.48 -14.06 8.57
N THR A 50 -1.26 -13.73 8.95
CA THR A 50 -0.82 -13.75 10.34
C THR A 50 -0.54 -12.34 10.82
N ALA A 51 -1.14 -11.96 11.95
CA ALA A 51 -0.84 -10.69 12.62
C ALA A 51 0.25 -10.89 13.68
N ARG A 52 1.21 -9.94 13.72
CA ARG A 52 2.26 -9.82 14.74
C ARG A 52 2.39 -8.39 15.22
N ASP A 53 2.76 -8.16 16.48
CA ASP A 53 2.87 -6.82 17.09
C ASP A 53 4.22 -6.61 17.81
N ASP A 54 5.20 -7.45 17.54
CA ASP A 54 6.52 -7.46 18.18
C ASP A 54 7.68 -7.20 17.20
N GLN A 55 7.39 -6.73 15.99
CA GLN A 55 8.40 -6.53 14.95
C GLN A 55 9.02 -5.13 15.06
N ILE A 56 10.29 -5.02 14.68
CA ILE A 56 11.00 -3.74 14.56
C ILE A 56 11.38 -3.53 13.09
N MET A 57 11.17 -2.32 12.58
CA MET A 57 11.57 -1.92 11.24
C MET A 57 12.34 -0.61 11.30
N GLU A 58 13.39 -0.47 10.49
CA GLU A 58 14.04 0.81 10.26
C GLU A 58 13.20 1.60 9.24
N VAL A 59 12.36 2.51 9.74
CA VAL A 59 11.44 3.30 8.90
C VAL A 59 12.10 4.52 8.25
N SER A 60 13.25 4.95 8.79
CA SER A 60 14.12 5.98 8.22
C SER A 60 15.53 5.73 8.74
N PRO A 61 16.61 6.20 8.07
CA PRO A 61 17.98 5.94 8.50
C PRO A 61 18.23 6.24 9.99
N GLY A 62 18.50 5.21 10.78
CA GLY A 62 18.70 5.27 12.23
C GLY A 62 17.43 5.42 13.06
N VAL A 63 16.25 5.37 12.47
CA VAL A 63 14.95 5.45 13.16
C VAL A 63 14.26 4.08 13.12
N PHE A 64 14.27 3.41 14.25
CA PHE A 64 13.64 2.12 14.42
C PHE A 64 12.27 2.30 15.08
N TYR A 65 11.26 1.64 14.52
CA TYR A 65 9.88 1.73 14.98
C TYR A 65 9.31 0.34 15.22
N ASN A 66 8.52 0.17 16.29
CA ASN A 66 7.78 -1.05 16.49
C ASN A 66 6.61 -1.10 15.54
N VAL A 67 6.73 -1.90 14.48
CA VAL A 67 5.66 -2.12 13.52
C VAL A 67 4.84 -3.35 13.89
N TRP A 68 3.55 -3.28 13.58
CA TRP A 68 2.64 -4.41 13.63
C TRP A 68 2.33 -4.84 12.22
N THR A 69 2.44 -6.12 11.95
CA THR A 69 2.50 -6.61 10.58
C THR A 69 1.38 -7.59 10.27
N PHE A 70 0.98 -7.61 9.01
CA PHE A 70 0.34 -8.76 8.40
C PHE A 70 1.38 -9.47 7.51
N ASN A 71 1.67 -10.74 7.83
CA ASN A 71 2.66 -11.57 7.14
C ASN A 71 4.06 -10.93 7.09
N ASP A 72 4.53 -10.42 8.24
CA ASP A 72 5.86 -9.82 8.41
C ASP A 72 6.15 -8.68 7.41
N SER A 73 5.12 -7.92 7.04
CA SER A 73 5.23 -6.80 6.09
C SER A 73 4.36 -5.60 6.50
N VAL A 74 4.82 -4.40 6.22
CA VAL A 74 4.05 -3.14 6.27
C VAL A 74 4.28 -2.37 4.96
N PRO A 75 3.24 -2.18 4.16
CA PRO A 75 1.89 -2.71 4.29
C PRO A 75 1.87 -4.24 4.20
N GLY A 76 0.80 -4.87 4.70
CA GLY A 76 0.54 -6.29 4.48
C GLY A 76 0.37 -6.64 2.99
N PRO A 77 0.33 -7.94 2.63
CA PRO A 77 0.30 -8.38 1.23
C PRO A 77 -0.84 -7.74 0.43
N THR A 78 -0.59 -7.38 -0.82
CA THR A 78 -1.64 -6.96 -1.75
C THR A 78 -2.44 -8.17 -2.21
N ILE A 79 -3.60 -8.40 -1.60
CA ILE A 79 -4.52 -9.49 -1.94
C ILE A 79 -5.21 -9.19 -3.27
N ARG A 80 -5.30 -10.18 -4.17
CA ARG A 80 -5.92 -10.01 -5.48
C ARG A 80 -6.82 -11.18 -5.86
N ALA A 81 -8.07 -10.88 -6.22
CA ALA A 81 -9.08 -11.85 -6.66
C ALA A 81 -9.81 -11.33 -7.89
N THR A 82 -10.60 -12.19 -8.54
CA THR A 82 -11.49 -11.80 -9.64
C THR A 82 -12.93 -11.72 -9.15
N GLU A 83 -13.71 -10.80 -9.68
CA GLU A 83 -15.13 -10.65 -9.35
C GLU A 83 -15.88 -11.98 -9.39
N GLY A 84 -16.53 -12.31 -8.27
CA GLY A 84 -17.28 -13.54 -8.10
C GLY A 84 -16.49 -14.73 -7.60
N ASP A 85 -15.17 -14.63 -7.45
CA ASP A 85 -14.38 -15.65 -6.72
C ASP A 85 -14.84 -15.70 -5.25
N LEU A 86 -14.87 -16.89 -4.67
CA LEU A 86 -15.03 -17.06 -3.24
C LEU A 86 -13.68 -16.86 -2.57
N VAL A 87 -13.56 -15.80 -1.78
CA VAL A 87 -12.36 -15.47 -1.01
C VAL A 87 -12.49 -16.06 0.37
N ARG A 88 -11.46 -16.79 0.81
CA ARG A 88 -11.36 -17.34 2.16
C ARG A 88 -10.02 -16.93 2.76
N ILE A 89 -10.07 -16.20 3.89
CA ILE A 89 -8.89 -15.74 4.60
C ILE A 89 -8.77 -16.52 5.91
N HIS A 90 -7.72 -17.30 6.06
CA HIS A 90 -7.35 -17.96 7.29
C HIS A 90 -6.48 -17.01 8.12
N PHE A 91 -7.11 -16.34 9.07
CA PHE A 91 -6.44 -15.38 9.93
C PHE A 91 -5.92 -16.04 11.20
N THR A 92 -4.66 -15.76 11.57
CA THR A 92 -4.05 -16.18 12.82
C THR A 92 -3.47 -14.96 13.53
N ASN A 93 -3.78 -14.79 14.80
CA ASN A 93 -3.15 -13.78 15.63
C ASN A 93 -1.98 -14.40 16.43
N GLU A 94 -0.74 -14.09 16.01
CA GLU A 94 0.48 -14.45 16.75
C GLU A 94 1.01 -13.31 17.62
N GLY A 95 0.36 -12.15 17.59
CA GLY A 95 0.70 -10.99 18.40
C GLY A 95 0.30 -11.16 19.88
N SER A 96 0.75 -10.23 20.71
CA SER A 96 0.44 -10.15 22.14
C SER A 96 -0.88 -9.44 22.43
N LYS A 97 -1.36 -8.62 21.49
CA LYS A 97 -2.63 -7.88 21.56
C LYS A 97 -3.71 -8.57 20.72
N PRO A 98 -4.99 -8.29 20.98
CA PRO A 98 -6.07 -8.74 20.09
C PRO A 98 -5.99 -8.03 18.73
N HIS A 99 -6.23 -8.77 17.65
CA HIS A 99 -6.28 -8.25 16.29
C HIS A 99 -7.49 -8.80 15.52
N SER A 100 -7.83 -8.17 14.40
CA SER A 100 -8.86 -8.63 13.45
C SER A 100 -8.50 -8.22 12.03
N LEU A 101 -9.28 -8.68 11.04
CA LEU A 101 -9.22 -8.20 9.67
C LEU A 101 -10.60 -7.65 9.27
N HIS A 102 -10.64 -6.36 8.99
CA HIS A 102 -11.79 -5.71 8.37
C HIS A 102 -11.48 -5.45 6.89
N PHE A 103 -12.29 -6.00 6.00
CA PHE A 103 -12.19 -5.77 4.56
C PHE A 103 -13.20 -4.73 4.11
N HIS A 104 -12.75 -3.72 3.36
CA HIS A 104 -13.68 -2.87 2.63
C HIS A 104 -14.22 -3.62 1.41
N GLY A 105 -15.53 -3.60 1.20
CA GLY A 105 -16.21 -4.34 0.14
C GLY A 105 -17.64 -4.69 0.52
N ILE A 106 -18.21 -5.72 -0.12
CA ILE A 106 -19.53 -6.23 0.19
C ILE A 106 -19.38 -7.63 0.79
N HIS A 107 -19.83 -7.81 2.02
CA HIS A 107 -19.78 -9.07 2.74
C HIS A 107 -20.87 -9.15 3.81
N LYS A 108 -21.06 -10.32 4.41
CA LYS A 108 -21.98 -10.51 5.53
C LYS A 108 -21.41 -9.84 6.79
N ALA A 109 -22.30 -9.39 7.69
CA ALA A 109 -21.90 -8.72 8.93
C ALA A 109 -20.98 -9.60 9.82
N GLU A 110 -21.15 -10.92 9.77
CA GLU A 110 -20.32 -11.88 10.52
C GLU A 110 -18.89 -11.98 9.96
N MET A 111 -18.64 -11.42 8.76
CA MET A 111 -17.33 -11.41 8.09
C MET A 111 -16.70 -10.01 8.06
N ASP A 112 -17.29 -9.07 8.79
CA ASP A 112 -16.87 -7.66 8.80
C ASP A 112 -15.55 -7.41 9.56
N GLY A 113 -15.23 -8.28 10.54
CA GLY A 113 -13.99 -8.17 11.34
C GLY A 113 -13.96 -7.01 12.33
N VAL A 114 -15.12 -6.35 12.55
CA VAL A 114 -15.25 -5.20 13.45
C VAL A 114 -15.59 -5.65 14.88
N PHE A 115 -16.44 -6.66 15.00
CA PHE A 115 -16.93 -7.15 16.30
C PHE A 115 -16.17 -8.37 16.81
N GLU A 116 -15.40 -9.05 15.95
CA GLU A 116 -14.55 -10.18 16.28
C GLU A 116 -13.18 -9.68 16.69
N SER A 117 -12.86 -9.79 17.95
CA SER A 117 -11.53 -9.50 18.49
C SER A 117 -10.83 -10.83 18.76
N ILE A 118 -9.86 -11.18 17.94
CA ILE A 118 -9.14 -12.45 18.01
C ILE A 118 -7.93 -12.26 18.94
N GLY A 119 -7.96 -12.92 20.11
CA GLY A 119 -6.86 -12.88 21.09
C GLY A 119 -5.61 -13.65 20.62
N THR A 120 -4.52 -13.51 21.36
CA THR A 120 -3.23 -14.18 21.12
C THR A 120 -3.39 -15.67 20.88
N GLY A 121 -2.82 -16.20 19.80
CA GLY A 121 -2.92 -17.60 19.38
C GLY A 121 -4.28 -18.00 18.82
N GLY A 122 -5.24 -17.06 18.76
CA GLY A 122 -6.56 -17.27 18.19
C GLY A 122 -6.55 -17.26 16.66
N GLN A 123 -7.58 -17.87 16.09
CA GLN A 123 -7.76 -17.97 14.64
C GLN A 123 -9.20 -17.62 14.28
N PHE A 124 -9.39 -17.09 13.08
CA PHE A 124 -10.71 -16.83 12.49
C PHE A 124 -10.65 -17.06 10.98
N THR A 125 -11.73 -17.52 10.37
CA THR A 125 -11.81 -17.67 8.92
C THR A 125 -12.86 -16.72 8.38
N TYR A 126 -12.43 -15.74 7.61
CA TYR A 126 -13.31 -14.84 6.86
C TYR A 126 -13.64 -15.48 5.51
N GLU A 127 -14.90 -15.43 5.10
CA GLU A 127 -15.33 -15.99 3.82
C GLU A 127 -16.38 -15.09 3.17
N PHE A 128 -16.11 -14.61 1.97
CA PHE A 128 -17.00 -13.72 1.22
C PHE A 128 -16.70 -13.81 -0.29
N TYR A 129 -17.64 -13.38 -1.13
CA TYR A 129 -17.39 -13.26 -2.55
C TYR A 129 -16.62 -11.98 -2.84
N ALA A 130 -15.70 -12.04 -3.81
CA ALA A 130 -14.95 -10.89 -4.30
C ALA A 130 -15.90 -9.94 -5.04
N GLU A 131 -16.37 -8.90 -4.39
CA GLU A 131 -17.28 -7.88 -4.92
C GLU A 131 -17.28 -6.60 -4.07
N PRO A 132 -17.54 -5.41 -4.71
CA PRO A 132 -17.56 -5.19 -6.15
C PRO A 132 -16.17 -5.16 -6.76
N VAL A 133 -16.09 -5.13 -8.08
CA VAL A 133 -14.85 -4.80 -8.81
C VAL A 133 -14.25 -3.50 -8.28
N GLY A 134 -12.92 -3.45 -8.16
CA GLY A 134 -12.22 -2.23 -7.79
C GLY A 134 -11.01 -2.42 -6.89
N LEU A 135 -10.53 -1.31 -6.39
CA LEU A 135 -9.50 -1.27 -5.37
C LEU A 135 -10.14 -1.09 -4.00
N HIS A 136 -9.88 -2.02 -3.13
CA HIS A 136 -10.30 -2.02 -1.74
C HIS A 136 -9.06 -1.99 -0.83
N LEU A 137 -9.31 -1.92 0.47
CA LEU A 137 -8.28 -2.09 1.48
C LEU A 137 -8.78 -3.02 2.58
N TYR A 138 -7.87 -3.53 3.38
CA TYR A 138 -8.16 -4.21 4.62
C TYR A 138 -7.26 -3.67 5.73
N HIS A 139 -7.73 -3.70 6.97
CA HIS A 139 -6.96 -3.25 8.13
C HIS A 139 -7.48 -3.90 9.42
N CYS A 140 -6.70 -3.79 10.48
CA CYS A 140 -7.19 -4.16 11.81
C CYS A 140 -8.24 -3.14 12.28
N HIS A 141 -9.31 -3.62 12.92
CA HIS A 141 -10.39 -2.77 13.45
C HIS A 141 -10.60 -2.92 14.96
N VAL A 142 -9.65 -3.50 15.66
CA VAL A 142 -9.66 -3.56 17.14
C VAL A 142 -9.33 -2.19 17.70
N HIS A 143 -10.05 -1.78 18.75
CA HIS A 143 -9.82 -0.49 19.42
C HIS A 143 -8.56 -0.52 20.32
N PRO A 144 -7.79 0.59 20.33
CA PRO A 144 -7.93 1.82 19.54
C PRO A 144 -7.46 1.64 18.10
N VAL A 145 -8.36 1.86 17.12
CA VAL A 145 -8.10 1.57 15.70
C VAL A 145 -6.92 2.38 15.16
N GLU A 146 -6.79 3.64 15.58
CA GLU A 146 -5.69 4.52 15.19
C GLU A 146 -4.31 3.94 15.56
N GLU A 147 -4.16 3.32 16.74
CA GLU A 147 -2.93 2.66 17.17
C GLU A 147 -2.56 1.51 16.21
N HIS A 148 -3.55 0.66 15.89
CA HIS A 148 -3.34 -0.49 15.02
C HIS A 148 -2.96 -0.08 13.59
N ILE A 149 -3.57 0.98 13.06
CA ILE A 149 -3.26 1.49 11.73
C ILE A 149 -1.89 2.20 11.75
N ASN A 150 -1.63 3.09 12.71
CA ASN A 150 -0.34 3.78 12.78
C ASN A 150 0.85 2.81 12.90
N HIS A 151 0.67 1.67 13.57
CA HIS A 151 1.70 0.64 13.66
C HIS A 151 1.86 -0.21 12.38
N GLY A 152 0.90 -0.20 11.42
CA GLY A 152 1.10 -0.86 10.13
C GLY A 152 0.13 -1.98 9.74
N LEU A 153 -0.93 -2.24 10.52
CA LEU A 153 -1.88 -3.32 10.26
C LEU A 153 -2.91 -2.98 9.18
N TYR A 154 -2.46 -2.88 7.94
CA TYR A 154 -3.28 -2.61 6.76
C TYR A 154 -2.65 -3.18 5.48
N GLY A 155 -3.47 -3.29 4.42
CA GLY A 155 -3.02 -3.68 3.10
C GLY A 155 -4.06 -3.37 2.01
N ALA A 156 -3.68 -3.56 0.76
CA ALA A 156 -4.55 -3.39 -0.39
C ALA A 156 -5.26 -4.69 -0.76
N TYR A 157 -6.51 -4.58 -1.21
CA TYR A 157 -7.30 -5.69 -1.75
C TYR A 157 -7.87 -5.28 -3.11
N ILE A 158 -7.51 -6.01 -4.17
CA ILE A 158 -7.90 -5.74 -5.54
C ILE A 158 -8.90 -6.80 -6.00
N VAL A 159 -10.04 -6.36 -6.54
CA VAL A 159 -11.00 -7.21 -7.22
C VAL A 159 -10.97 -6.86 -8.71
N ASP A 160 -10.41 -7.75 -9.51
CA ASP A 160 -10.37 -7.60 -10.95
C ASP A 160 -11.74 -7.85 -11.58
N PRO A 161 -12.10 -7.12 -12.64
CA PRO A 161 -13.29 -7.46 -13.42
C PRO A 161 -13.09 -8.79 -14.17
N LYS A 162 -14.21 -9.49 -14.44
CA LYS A 162 -14.19 -10.72 -15.26
C LYS A 162 -13.65 -10.48 -16.67
N GLU A 163 -14.00 -9.33 -17.24
CA GLU A 163 -13.40 -8.86 -18.50
C GLU A 163 -12.13 -8.08 -18.14
N PRO A 164 -10.95 -8.59 -18.52
CA PRO A 164 -9.69 -7.94 -18.13
C PRO A 164 -9.61 -6.47 -18.61
N ARG A 165 -9.05 -5.63 -17.77
CA ARG A 165 -8.70 -4.25 -18.17
C ARG A 165 -7.64 -4.28 -19.28
N GLU A 166 -7.50 -3.17 -20.01
CA GLU A 166 -6.41 -3.01 -20.98
C GLU A 166 -5.05 -3.27 -20.31
N PRO A 167 -4.10 -3.91 -21.01
CA PRO A 167 -2.78 -4.19 -20.45
C PRO A 167 -2.06 -2.92 -20.00
N ALA A 168 -1.47 -2.97 -18.81
CA ALA A 168 -0.65 -1.91 -18.24
C ALA A 168 0.39 -2.52 -17.31
N ASP A 169 1.47 -1.81 -17.03
CA ASP A 169 2.32 -2.13 -15.89
C ASP A 169 1.62 -1.66 -14.61
N GLU A 170 1.55 -2.54 -13.63
CA GLU A 170 0.75 -2.33 -12.44
C GLU A 170 1.63 -2.07 -11.24
N PHE A 171 1.31 -1.00 -10.48
CA PHE A 171 1.99 -0.60 -9.27
C PHE A 171 1.00 -0.36 -8.14
N VAL A 172 1.37 -0.77 -6.92
CA VAL A 172 0.60 -0.48 -5.71
C VAL A 172 1.34 0.57 -4.90
N PHE A 173 0.63 1.63 -4.52
CA PHE A 173 1.11 2.66 -3.60
C PHE A 173 0.16 2.76 -2.41
N VAL A 174 0.66 2.41 -1.25
CA VAL A 174 -0.03 2.63 0.02
C VAL A 174 0.59 3.85 0.67
N LEU A 175 -0.19 4.92 0.77
CA LEU A 175 0.24 6.19 1.37
C LEU A 175 0.02 6.11 2.86
N ASN A 176 1.10 6.19 3.61
CA ASN A 176 1.11 6.02 5.06
C ASN A 176 2.04 7.02 5.74
N GLY A 177 2.00 7.06 7.05
CA GLY A 177 2.88 7.85 7.90
C GLY A 177 3.20 7.11 9.19
N PHE A 178 4.19 7.60 9.91
CA PHE A 178 4.58 7.09 11.21
C PHE A 178 4.71 8.24 12.22
N ASP A 179 3.97 8.15 13.30
CA ASP A 179 4.16 8.92 14.52
C ASP A 179 5.11 8.11 15.42
N THR A 180 6.39 8.47 15.39
CA THR A 180 7.45 7.71 16.07
C THR A 180 7.72 8.18 17.49
N ASP A 181 7.15 9.29 17.92
CA ASP A 181 7.26 9.86 19.27
C ASP A 181 5.92 9.92 20.01
N PHE A 182 4.85 9.41 19.38
CA PHE A 182 3.52 9.22 19.94
C PHE A 182 2.85 10.52 20.44
N ASP A 183 3.05 11.61 19.70
CA ASP A 183 2.45 12.90 20.00
C ASP A 183 1.14 13.18 19.22
N GLY A 184 0.75 12.28 18.32
CA GLY A 184 -0.44 12.38 17.46
C GLY A 184 -0.19 13.15 16.16
N GLU A 185 1.07 13.35 15.78
CA GLU A 185 1.48 13.93 14.51
C GLU A 185 2.50 13.03 13.82
N ASN A 186 2.40 12.86 12.49
CA ASN A 186 3.36 12.03 11.77
C ASN A 186 4.73 12.71 11.66
N ASN A 187 5.77 12.00 12.07
CA ASN A 187 7.16 12.42 11.88
C ASN A 187 7.63 12.15 10.44
N PHE A 188 7.08 11.12 9.79
CA PHE A 188 7.41 10.69 8.43
C PHE A 188 6.14 10.37 7.64
N TYR A 189 6.24 10.58 6.32
CA TYR A 189 5.22 10.23 5.34
C TYR A 189 5.87 9.44 4.20
N ALA A 190 5.17 8.46 3.66
CA ALA A 190 5.72 7.63 2.59
C ALA A 190 4.66 7.14 1.60
N ALA A 191 5.13 6.75 0.43
CA ALA A 191 4.49 5.75 -0.40
C ALA A 191 5.24 4.43 -0.15
N ASN A 192 4.50 3.40 0.31
CA ASN A 192 5.07 2.09 0.64
C ASN A 192 6.16 2.17 1.73
N THR A 193 5.81 2.75 2.87
CA THR A 193 6.50 2.64 4.17
C THR A 193 7.81 3.41 4.33
N ILE A 194 8.74 3.33 3.37
CA ILE A 194 10.06 3.94 3.53
C ILE A 194 10.07 5.36 2.96
N PRO A 195 10.21 6.41 3.80
CA PRO A 195 10.30 7.81 3.36
C PRO A 195 11.42 8.02 2.35
N PHE A 196 11.18 8.84 1.33
CA PHE A 196 12.13 9.18 0.27
C PHE A 196 12.61 8.00 -0.58
N TYR A 197 12.11 6.76 -0.39
CA TYR A 197 12.65 5.59 -1.07
C TYR A 197 12.66 5.77 -2.58
N TYR A 198 11.52 6.05 -3.21
CA TYR A 198 11.42 6.20 -4.67
C TYR A 198 12.00 7.52 -5.20
N GLN A 199 12.40 8.45 -4.34
CA GLN A 199 13.21 9.60 -4.73
C GLN A 199 14.66 9.16 -4.96
N HIS A 200 15.20 8.32 -4.09
CA HIS A 200 16.56 7.79 -4.17
C HIS A 200 16.68 6.56 -5.09
N HIS A 201 15.58 5.84 -5.30
CA HIS A 201 15.44 4.68 -6.18
C HIS A 201 14.31 4.91 -7.18
N PRO A 202 14.50 5.77 -8.22
CA PRO A 202 13.45 6.11 -9.16
C PRO A 202 12.88 4.88 -9.86
N ILE A 203 11.54 4.82 -9.95
CA ILE A 203 10.83 3.72 -10.60
C ILE A 203 11.07 3.80 -12.10
N GLU A 204 11.73 2.78 -12.66
CA GLU A 204 12.03 2.71 -14.09
C GLU A 204 10.81 2.28 -14.89
N ILE A 205 10.42 3.08 -15.88
CA ILE A 205 9.36 2.82 -16.85
C ILE A 205 9.78 3.25 -18.25
N ASN A 206 9.02 2.88 -19.28
CA ASN A 206 9.32 3.29 -20.64
C ASN A 206 8.33 4.36 -21.14
N ALA A 207 8.80 5.24 -22.02
CA ALA A 207 7.92 6.22 -22.67
C ALA A 207 6.81 5.50 -23.48
N ASN A 208 5.60 6.06 -23.42
CA ASN A 208 4.37 5.52 -24.03
C ASN A 208 3.94 4.14 -23.50
N GLN A 209 4.47 3.70 -22.36
CA GLN A 209 4.02 2.54 -21.64
C GLN A 209 2.83 2.90 -20.76
N ASN A 210 1.75 2.13 -20.83
CA ASN A 210 0.60 2.34 -19.95
C ASN A 210 0.93 1.87 -18.54
N ILE A 211 0.67 2.72 -17.58
CA ILE A 211 0.83 2.45 -16.15
C ILE A 211 -0.54 2.44 -15.51
N ARG A 212 -0.78 1.49 -14.63
CA ARG A 212 -1.93 1.46 -13.72
C ARG A 212 -1.42 1.46 -12.29
N ALA A 213 -1.66 2.55 -11.58
CA ALA A 213 -1.33 2.67 -10.17
C ALA A 213 -2.59 2.45 -9.31
N TYR A 214 -2.49 1.53 -8.37
CA TYR A 214 -3.46 1.29 -7.31
C TYR A 214 -3.01 2.09 -6.09
N VAL A 215 -3.71 3.17 -5.77
CA VAL A 215 -3.31 4.09 -4.70
C VAL A 215 -4.31 4.00 -3.55
N VAL A 216 -3.82 3.63 -2.38
CA VAL A 216 -4.57 3.57 -1.11
C VAL A 216 -4.03 4.63 -0.18
N ASN A 217 -4.87 5.46 0.43
CA ASN A 217 -4.47 6.36 1.50
C ASN A 217 -4.97 5.83 2.85
N ILE A 218 -4.04 5.45 3.71
CA ILE A 218 -4.35 4.94 5.06
C ILE A 218 -3.67 5.79 6.15
N LEU A 219 -3.31 7.02 5.79
CA LEU A 219 -2.63 7.95 6.68
C LEU A 219 -3.49 8.25 7.91
N GLU A 220 -2.97 8.00 9.11
CA GLU A 220 -3.53 8.45 10.38
C GLU A 220 -3.08 9.87 10.72
N PHE A 221 -3.77 10.51 11.64
CA PHE A 221 -3.54 11.85 12.19
C PHE A 221 -3.74 13.01 11.23
N ASP A 222 -3.82 12.79 9.93
CA ASP A 222 -4.05 13.80 8.90
C ASP A 222 -5.36 13.56 8.15
N ALA A 223 -6.22 14.57 8.10
CA ALA A 223 -7.55 14.47 7.51
C ALA A 223 -7.53 14.23 5.99
N VAL A 224 -6.49 14.68 5.30
CA VAL A 224 -6.36 14.58 3.85
C VAL A 224 -4.91 14.40 3.43
N ASN A 225 -4.72 13.59 2.41
CA ASN A 225 -3.49 13.46 1.66
C ASN A 225 -3.75 13.86 0.20
N ASN A 226 -2.73 13.91 -0.62
CA ASN A 226 -2.88 14.13 -2.04
C ASN A 226 -1.79 13.41 -2.84
N PHE A 227 -2.06 13.24 -4.13
CA PHE A 227 -1.17 12.60 -5.08
C PHE A 227 -1.06 13.50 -6.30
N HIS A 228 0.15 13.94 -6.63
CA HIS A 228 0.44 14.80 -7.77
C HIS A 228 1.49 14.17 -8.68
N LEU A 229 1.25 14.17 -9.99
CA LEU A 229 2.17 13.75 -11.04
C LEU A 229 2.72 14.94 -11.79
N HIS A 230 4.06 14.98 -11.97
CA HIS A 230 4.70 15.92 -12.87
C HIS A 230 4.76 15.40 -14.31
N GLY A 231 4.61 16.29 -15.28
CA GLY A 231 4.89 16.04 -16.70
C GLY A 231 3.87 15.20 -17.46
N THR A 232 2.85 14.69 -16.78
CA THR A 232 1.72 13.99 -17.40
C THR A 232 0.45 14.16 -16.56
N LEU A 233 -0.68 13.70 -17.10
CA LEU A 233 -1.95 13.60 -16.38
C LEU A 233 -2.40 12.14 -16.34
N PHE A 234 -3.22 11.82 -15.36
CA PHE A 234 -3.82 10.49 -15.20
C PHE A 234 -5.35 10.52 -15.36
N HIS A 235 -5.90 9.48 -15.91
CA HIS A 235 -7.29 9.13 -15.72
C HIS A 235 -7.44 8.51 -14.33
N HIS A 236 -8.45 8.94 -13.55
CA HIS A 236 -8.67 8.39 -12.23
C HIS A 236 -10.06 7.73 -12.09
N TYR A 237 -10.08 6.63 -11.36
CA TYR A 237 -11.26 5.83 -11.08
C TYR A 237 -11.41 5.74 -9.55
N PRO A 238 -12.32 6.52 -8.93
CA PRO A 238 -12.55 6.46 -7.48
C PRO A 238 -12.91 5.04 -7.03
N ALA A 239 -12.16 4.49 -6.07
CA ALA A 239 -12.25 3.10 -5.62
C ALA A 239 -12.13 2.05 -6.76
N GLY A 240 -12.03 2.45 -8.01
CA GLY A 240 -11.93 1.56 -9.17
C GLY A 240 -13.19 0.74 -9.47
N THR A 241 -14.32 1.09 -8.86
CA THR A 241 -15.61 0.41 -9.07
C THR A 241 -16.27 0.77 -10.40
N ASP A 242 -15.90 1.91 -10.97
CA ASP A 242 -16.35 2.33 -12.29
C ASP A 242 -15.38 1.85 -13.38
N THR A 243 -15.91 1.49 -14.54
CA THR A 243 -15.12 1.12 -15.73
C THR A 243 -14.77 2.32 -16.60
N VAL A 244 -15.34 3.49 -16.29
CA VAL A 244 -15.11 4.77 -16.99
C VAL A 244 -14.46 5.74 -16.01
N PRO A 245 -13.37 6.44 -16.41
CA PRO A 245 -12.71 7.37 -15.50
C PRO A 245 -13.61 8.56 -15.15
N SER A 246 -13.53 9.00 -13.89
CA SER A 246 -14.28 10.16 -13.39
C SER A 246 -13.63 11.50 -13.74
N GLY A 247 -12.36 11.49 -14.15
CA GLY A 247 -11.64 12.71 -14.53
C GLY A 247 -10.27 12.45 -15.13
N TYR A 248 -9.65 13.53 -15.59
CA TYR A 248 -8.31 13.55 -16.18
C TYR A 248 -7.54 14.71 -15.56
N ASN A 249 -6.67 14.42 -14.62
CA ASN A 249 -6.01 15.39 -13.75
C ASN A 249 -4.55 15.04 -13.55
N ASP A 250 -3.77 15.97 -13.02
CA ASP A 250 -2.40 15.77 -12.54
C ASP A 250 -2.31 15.68 -11.02
N MET A 251 -3.43 15.98 -10.33
CA MET A 251 -3.51 15.94 -8.86
C MET A 251 -4.90 15.50 -8.41
N LEU A 252 -4.94 14.77 -7.30
CA LEU A 252 -6.16 14.45 -6.57
C LEU A 252 -5.94 14.54 -5.05
N THR A 253 -7.04 14.76 -4.33
CA THR A 253 -7.07 14.76 -2.87
C THR A 253 -7.74 13.50 -2.39
N MET A 254 -7.17 12.88 -1.36
CA MET A 254 -7.62 11.62 -0.77
C MET A 254 -7.83 11.81 0.73
N SER A 255 -8.98 11.42 1.25
CA SER A 255 -9.21 11.27 2.69
C SER A 255 -8.63 9.93 3.17
N GLN A 256 -8.53 9.75 4.49
CA GLN A 256 -8.19 8.46 5.08
C GLN A 256 -9.17 7.37 4.62
N GLY A 257 -8.66 6.20 4.25
CA GLY A 257 -9.43 5.08 3.71
C GLY A 257 -9.86 5.26 2.25
N ASP A 258 -9.52 6.39 1.61
CA ASP A 258 -9.78 6.58 0.19
C ASP A 258 -8.79 5.78 -0.67
N ARG A 259 -9.24 5.42 -1.86
CA ARG A 259 -8.48 4.61 -2.82
C ARG A 259 -8.84 5.01 -4.24
N GLN A 260 -7.84 4.99 -5.11
CA GLN A 260 -7.95 5.42 -6.50
C GLN A 260 -7.20 4.45 -7.41
N ILE A 261 -7.75 4.14 -8.57
CA ILE A 261 -6.96 3.56 -9.66
C ILE A 261 -6.61 4.72 -10.59
N LEU A 262 -5.32 4.87 -10.91
CA LEU A 262 -4.80 5.90 -11.79
C LEU A 262 -4.20 5.24 -13.03
N GLU A 263 -4.61 5.70 -14.23
CA GLU A 263 -4.05 5.22 -15.50
C GLU A 263 -3.40 6.38 -16.25
N PHE A 264 -2.13 6.21 -16.59
CA PHE A 264 -1.33 7.25 -17.25
C PHE A 264 -0.20 6.65 -18.09
N ASN A 265 0.45 7.50 -18.88
CA ASN A 265 1.73 7.22 -19.51
C ASN A 265 2.53 8.51 -19.64
N TYR A 266 3.84 8.39 -19.81
CA TYR A 266 4.71 9.50 -20.14
C TYR A 266 5.06 9.48 -21.62
N LYS A 267 4.91 10.63 -22.28
CA LYS A 267 5.24 10.77 -23.69
C LYS A 267 6.75 10.90 -23.94
N TYR A 268 7.45 11.55 -23.02
CA TYR A 268 8.85 11.91 -23.19
C TYR A 268 9.73 11.24 -22.13
N PRO A 269 10.94 10.79 -22.50
CA PRO A 269 11.94 10.33 -21.53
C PRO A 269 12.37 11.45 -20.58
N GLY A 270 12.74 11.08 -19.37
CA GLY A 270 13.20 12.02 -18.35
C GLY A 270 12.95 11.53 -16.93
N LEU A 271 13.43 12.27 -15.96
CA LEU A 271 13.13 12.06 -14.55
C LEU A 271 11.93 12.95 -14.17
N TYR A 272 10.87 12.33 -13.65
CA TYR A 272 9.63 13.01 -13.29
C TYR A 272 9.26 12.71 -11.84
N MET A 273 9.05 13.77 -11.08
CA MET A 273 8.62 13.66 -9.69
C MET A 273 7.13 13.29 -9.61
N PHE A 274 6.77 12.51 -8.58
CA PHE A 274 5.40 12.41 -8.10
C PHE A 274 5.42 12.43 -6.56
N HIS A 275 4.46 13.12 -5.95
CA HIS A 275 4.57 13.43 -4.52
C HIS A 275 3.24 13.92 -3.93
N ALA A 276 3.20 14.06 -2.60
CA ALA A 276 2.18 14.87 -1.95
C ALA A 276 2.38 16.35 -2.31
N HIS A 277 1.33 17.03 -2.78
CA HIS A 277 1.39 18.48 -3.00
C HIS A 277 1.29 19.28 -1.69
N ASN A 278 0.91 18.64 -0.58
CA ASN A 278 1.16 19.15 0.76
C ASN A 278 2.67 19.13 1.01
N THR A 279 3.29 20.31 1.11
CA THR A 279 4.74 20.46 1.20
C THR A 279 5.31 19.80 2.45
N GLU A 280 4.60 19.83 3.56
CA GLU A 280 5.03 19.15 4.78
C GLU A 280 5.20 17.63 4.54
N PHE A 281 4.25 16.98 3.87
CA PHE A 281 4.31 15.55 3.62
C PHE A 281 5.46 15.19 2.65
N SER A 282 5.68 16.02 1.62
CA SER A 282 6.79 15.81 0.69
C SER A 282 8.15 16.06 1.35
N GLU A 283 8.26 17.08 2.21
CA GLU A 283 9.49 17.37 2.95
C GLU A 283 9.80 16.35 4.05
N LYS A 284 8.78 15.62 4.54
CA LYS A 284 8.92 14.54 5.52
C LYS A 284 8.92 13.14 4.88
N GLY A 285 9.01 13.02 3.54
CA GLY A 285 9.28 11.73 2.89
C GLY A 285 8.33 11.25 1.79
N TRP A 286 7.10 11.82 1.68
CA TRP A 286 6.19 11.45 0.61
C TRP A 286 6.54 12.18 -0.70
N VAL A 287 7.71 11.84 -1.25
CA VAL A 287 8.22 12.29 -2.53
C VAL A 287 8.90 11.13 -3.25
N SER A 288 8.66 11.01 -4.54
CA SER A 288 9.04 9.87 -5.37
C SER A 288 9.36 10.32 -6.79
N SER A 289 9.95 9.45 -7.61
CA SER A 289 10.29 9.76 -9.00
C SER A 289 10.09 8.57 -9.93
N PHE A 290 9.65 8.85 -11.16
CA PHE A 290 9.73 7.94 -12.30
C PHE A 290 10.91 8.29 -13.18
N LEU A 291 11.78 7.32 -13.48
CA LEU A 291 12.77 7.42 -14.53
C LEU A 291 12.18 6.83 -15.83
N VAL A 292 11.73 7.71 -16.70
CA VAL A 292 11.16 7.34 -17.99
C VAL A 292 12.25 7.15 -19.01
N LYS A 293 12.46 5.92 -19.46
CA LYS A 293 13.42 5.57 -20.50
C LYS A 293 12.81 5.68 -21.90
N GLU A 294 13.64 5.94 -22.91
CA GLU A 294 13.18 5.80 -24.28
C GLU A 294 12.72 4.37 -24.54
N ASN A 295 11.57 4.21 -25.19
CA ASN A 295 11.10 2.91 -25.63
C ASN A 295 11.92 2.49 -26.85
N THR A 296 13.19 2.13 -26.62
CA THR A 296 14.13 1.76 -27.67
C THR A 296 13.88 0.32 -28.09
N GLY A 297 13.09 0.18 -29.13
CA GLY A 297 13.43 -0.88 -30.10
C GLY A 297 14.78 -0.58 -30.79
N ASN A 298 15.91 -0.43 -30.05
CA ASN A 298 17.26 -0.03 -30.47
C ASN A 298 17.52 1.48 -30.53
N PHE A 299 17.97 2.09 -29.44
CA PHE A 299 18.95 3.19 -29.45
C PHE A 299 19.48 3.42 -28.01
N ASP A 300 20.79 3.32 -27.89
CA ASP A 300 21.56 3.56 -26.66
C ASP A 300 21.82 5.07 -26.53
N THR A 301 21.21 5.75 -25.57
CA THR A 301 21.64 7.07 -25.10
C THR A 301 21.59 7.09 -23.58
N GLN A 302 22.75 6.85 -22.98
CA GLN A 302 22.96 7.07 -21.56
C GLN A 302 22.90 8.59 -21.28
N VAL A 303 21.90 9.01 -20.54
CA VAL A 303 21.91 10.28 -19.82
C VAL A 303 22.29 9.94 -18.38
N GLU A 304 23.48 10.32 -17.95
CA GLU A 304 23.91 10.18 -16.58
C GLU A 304 23.25 11.29 -15.75
N TYR A 305 22.46 10.89 -14.74
CA TYR A 305 21.76 11.81 -13.82
C TYR A 305 22.45 11.91 -12.44
N ASP A 306 23.71 11.46 -12.33
CA ASP A 306 24.44 11.34 -11.05
C ASP A 306 24.69 12.69 -10.32
N ASP A 307 24.36 13.83 -10.93
CA ASP A 307 24.67 15.16 -10.36
C ASP A 307 23.42 15.95 -9.88
N ILE A 308 22.21 15.35 -9.81
CA ILE A 308 20.97 16.10 -9.54
C ILE A 308 20.29 15.72 -8.19
N ILE A 309 20.84 14.76 -7.42
CA ILE A 309 20.26 14.33 -6.12
C ILE A 309 21.16 14.74 -4.97
#